data_47af112de9e85c07840f1288ef6e7cc2
#
_entry.id   47af112de9e85c07840f1288ef6e7cc2
#
_cell.length_a   1.000
_cell.length_b   1.000
_cell.length_c   1.000
_cell.angle_alpha   90.00
_cell.angle_beta   90.00
_cell.angle_gamma   90.00
#
_symmetry.space_group_name_H-M   'P 1'
#
loop_
_entity.id
_entity.type
_entity.pdbx_description
1 polymer ?
#
loop_
_entity_poly.entity_id
_entity_poly.type
_entity_poly.pdbx_seq_one_letter_code
_entity_poly.pdbx_strand_id
1 'polypeptide(L)'
;DWYSYNETEGDFEMEYFTFAIDHETLIPFFKGAQIYNSDLRIWASPWCPPAWMKYNKHYASAYTGEAYNEKYRNGLPADKVGYEGTDMFIQDSLYLQSYALYFSKFIEAYREQGIDIFAVMPQNEFNSAQIFPSCCWTAASLANFVGNYLGPAMKEQDVKVMFGTMERANEALVDTILTDPVSGKYISAVGFQWAGKGAIKGIHERYPDMKLYQTEQECGDGKNDWSGAVYSWNLMRHYLDNGASAYMYWNISLDKGGISRWGWAQNSLVVVDPDTKTFHYTPEYYVMKHLSHYVQPGARKLETSGQFSNL
;
A
#
# COMPACT_ATOMS: atom_id res chain seq x y z
N ASP A 1 -7.39 5.86 -10.13
CA ASP A 1 -8.73 6.34 -10.47
C ASP A 1 -9.58 6.62 -9.23
N TRP A 2 -10.65 7.40 -9.43
CA TRP A 2 -11.58 7.76 -8.38
C TRP A 2 -12.74 6.75 -8.37
N TYR A 3 -12.54 5.58 -7.81
CA TYR A 3 -13.58 4.57 -7.68
C TYR A 3 -13.39 3.72 -6.43
N SER A 4 -14.46 3.10 -5.98
CA SER A 4 -14.46 1.99 -5.04
C SER A 4 -15.34 0.86 -5.58
N TYR A 5 -15.38 -0.25 -4.89
CA TYR A 5 -16.26 -1.36 -5.28
C TYR A 5 -17.70 -1.18 -4.81
N ASN A 6 -17.99 -0.10 -4.07
CA ASN A 6 -19.36 0.26 -3.69
C ASN A 6 -19.51 1.79 -3.62
N GLU A 7 -20.10 2.37 -4.65
CA GLU A 7 -20.36 3.82 -4.75
C GLU A 7 -21.73 4.21 -4.19
N THR A 8 -22.57 3.25 -3.77
CA THR A 8 -23.93 3.51 -3.31
C THR A 8 -23.93 3.92 -1.84
N GLU A 9 -24.20 5.21 -1.60
CA GLU A 9 -24.27 5.75 -0.22
C GLU A 9 -25.36 5.03 0.59
N GLY A 10 -24.99 4.53 1.78
CA GLY A 10 -25.91 3.85 2.68
C GLY A 10 -26.14 2.37 2.38
N ASP A 11 -25.44 1.81 1.41
CA ASP A 11 -25.49 0.37 1.15
C ASP A 11 -24.57 -0.39 2.13
N PHE A 12 -25.02 -0.46 3.39
CA PHE A 12 -24.24 -1.10 4.46
C PHE A 12 -24.13 -2.62 4.32
N GLU A 13 -25.03 -3.26 3.58
CA GLU A 13 -25.02 -4.70 3.33
C GLU A 13 -24.21 -5.07 2.08
N MET A 14 -23.59 -4.09 1.42
CA MET A 14 -22.79 -4.31 0.20
C MET A 14 -23.56 -5.05 -0.92
N GLU A 15 -24.86 -4.77 -1.08
CA GLU A 15 -25.67 -5.39 -2.14
C GLU A 15 -25.24 -4.93 -3.54
N TYR A 16 -24.75 -3.68 -3.65
CA TYR A 16 -24.25 -3.09 -4.90
C TYR A 16 -22.74 -3.17 -5.04
N PHE A 17 -22.07 -4.05 -4.26
CA PHE A 17 -20.63 -4.28 -4.41
C PHE A 17 -20.32 -4.82 -5.80
N THR A 18 -19.37 -4.20 -6.50
CA THR A 18 -18.93 -4.62 -7.84
C THR A 18 -17.44 -4.36 -8.03
N PHE A 19 -16.73 -5.33 -8.57
CA PHE A 19 -15.32 -5.24 -8.96
C PHE A 19 -15.15 -5.32 -10.50
N ALA A 20 -16.18 -4.93 -11.24
CA ALA A 20 -16.23 -5.03 -12.70
C ALA A 20 -15.03 -4.35 -13.39
N ILE A 21 -14.57 -3.22 -12.85
CA ILE A 21 -13.42 -2.48 -13.39
C ILE A 21 -12.10 -3.27 -13.31
N ASP A 22 -11.95 -4.14 -12.32
CA ASP A 22 -10.73 -4.93 -12.15
C ASP A 22 -10.61 -6.03 -13.21
N HIS A 23 -11.71 -6.44 -13.82
CA HIS A 23 -11.69 -7.36 -14.97
C HIS A 23 -11.02 -6.76 -16.21
N GLU A 24 -10.94 -5.44 -16.31
CA GLU A 24 -10.27 -4.75 -17.41
C GLU A 24 -8.78 -4.57 -17.19
N THR A 25 -8.31 -4.61 -15.92
CA THR A 25 -6.95 -4.24 -15.55
C THR A 25 -6.27 -5.23 -14.61
N LEU A 26 -6.63 -5.24 -13.34
CA LEU A 26 -5.91 -5.96 -12.28
C LEU A 26 -6.00 -7.48 -12.44
N ILE A 27 -7.17 -8.02 -12.70
CA ILE A 27 -7.38 -9.47 -12.83
C ILE A 27 -6.58 -10.05 -14.00
N PRO A 28 -6.63 -9.49 -15.22
CA PRO A 28 -5.79 -9.95 -16.33
C PRO A 28 -4.29 -9.86 -16.02
N PHE A 29 -3.86 -8.81 -15.32
CA PHE A 29 -2.46 -8.64 -14.91
C PHE A 29 -2.02 -9.75 -13.95
N PHE A 30 -2.78 -10.01 -12.89
CA PHE A 30 -2.47 -11.09 -11.94
C PHE A 30 -2.49 -12.47 -12.60
N LYS A 31 -3.48 -12.75 -13.44
CA LYS A 31 -3.54 -13.99 -14.22
C LYS A 31 -2.33 -14.16 -15.12
N GLY A 32 -1.91 -13.07 -15.79
CA GLY A 32 -0.68 -13.07 -16.60
C GLY A 32 0.57 -13.36 -15.75
N ALA A 33 0.68 -12.77 -14.58
CA ALA A 33 1.79 -13.02 -13.65
C ALA A 33 1.80 -14.46 -13.11
N GLN A 34 0.63 -15.03 -12.79
CA GLN A 34 0.49 -16.41 -12.30
C GLN A 34 0.94 -17.48 -13.33
N ILE A 35 0.89 -17.17 -14.64
CA ILE A 35 1.44 -18.07 -15.67
C ILE A 35 2.95 -18.30 -15.46
N TYR A 36 3.67 -17.28 -15.01
CA TYR A 36 5.12 -17.33 -14.81
C TYR A 36 5.52 -17.69 -13.38
N ASN A 37 4.66 -17.41 -12.40
CA ASN A 37 4.87 -17.73 -10.99
C ASN A 37 3.54 -18.12 -10.33
N SER A 38 3.26 -19.43 -10.27
CA SER A 38 2.06 -19.96 -9.62
C SER A 38 2.00 -19.70 -8.12
N ASP A 39 3.16 -19.48 -7.48
CA ASP A 39 3.28 -19.24 -6.05
C ASP A 39 3.28 -17.74 -5.70
N LEU A 40 2.82 -16.91 -6.63
CA LEU A 40 2.72 -15.47 -6.44
C LEU A 40 1.85 -15.15 -5.21
N ARG A 41 2.44 -14.46 -4.25
CA ARG A 41 1.77 -14.04 -3.02
C ARG A 41 1.29 -12.61 -3.16
N ILE A 42 0.01 -12.42 -2.99
CA ILE A 42 -0.66 -11.12 -3.18
C ILE A 42 -1.22 -10.65 -1.84
N TRP A 43 -0.93 -9.43 -1.47
CA TRP A 43 -1.59 -8.71 -0.38
C TRP A 43 -2.24 -7.43 -0.93
N ALA A 44 -3.19 -6.87 -0.19
CA ALA A 44 -3.92 -5.69 -0.63
C ALA A 44 -4.01 -4.62 0.47
N SER A 45 -4.01 -3.35 0.05
CA SER A 45 -4.33 -2.21 0.91
C SER A 45 -5.15 -1.19 0.12
N PRO A 46 -6.34 -0.77 0.61
CA PRO A 46 -7.12 0.26 -0.05
C PRO A 46 -6.47 1.63 0.14
N TRP A 47 -6.42 2.43 -0.93
CA TRP A 47 -5.99 3.82 -0.84
C TRP A 47 -7.06 4.70 -0.22
N CYS A 48 -8.32 4.37 -0.48
CA CYS A 48 -9.47 5.07 0.11
C CYS A 48 -10.64 4.09 0.25
N PRO A 49 -11.37 4.12 1.37
CA PRO A 49 -12.67 3.46 1.44
C PRO A 49 -13.66 4.12 0.45
N PRO A 50 -14.83 3.54 0.22
CA PRO A 50 -15.92 4.24 -0.47
C PRO A 50 -16.08 5.66 0.07
N ALA A 51 -16.13 6.65 -0.82
CA ALA A 51 -16.09 8.07 -0.40
C ALA A 51 -17.22 8.43 0.58
N TRP A 52 -18.38 7.78 0.46
CA TRP A 52 -19.51 7.99 1.35
C TRP A 52 -19.28 7.54 2.81
N MET A 53 -18.25 6.70 3.05
CA MET A 53 -17.85 6.28 4.39
C MET A 53 -16.90 7.26 5.09
N LYS A 54 -16.53 8.36 4.41
CA LYS A 54 -15.65 9.41 4.96
C LYS A 54 -16.45 10.64 5.35
N TYR A 55 -15.99 11.35 6.38
CA TYR A 55 -16.62 12.61 6.81
C TYR A 55 -16.66 13.69 5.72
N ASN A 56 -15.64 13.74 4.85
CA ASN A 56 -15.61 14.71 3.76
C ASN A 56 -16.34 14.23 2.49
N LYS A 57 -16.78 12.99 2.44
CA LYS A 57 -17.45 12.34 1.29
C LYS A 57 -16.68 12.51 -0.02
N HIS A 58 -15.36 12.50 0.05
CA HIS A 58 -14.48 12.67 -1.09
C HIS A 58 -13.30 11.70 -1.02
N TYR A 59 -12.79 11.27 -2.18
CA TYR A 59 -11.67 10.33 -2.24
C TYR A 59 -10.37 10.91 -1.67
N ALA A 60 -10.04 12.18 -1.96
CA ALA A 60 -8.84 12.82 -1.42
C ALA A 60 -9.02 13.28 0.03
N SER A 61 -7.90 13.47 0.74
CA SER A 61 -7.84 14.08 2.06
C SER A 61 -7.18 15.46 2.05
N ALA A 62 -6.34 15.76 1.06
CA ALA A 62 -5.71 17.07 0.92
C ALA A 62 -6.22 17.82 -0.31
N TYR A 63 -6.27 19.14 -0.20
CA TYR A 63 -6.73 20.06 -1.23
C TYR A 63 -5.59 20.41 -2.21
N THR A 64 -5.87 20.41 -3.51
CA THR A 64 -4.87 20.76 -4.53
C THR A 64 -4.68 22.27 -4.72
N GLY A 65 -5.66 23.08 -4.37
CA GLY A 65 -5.60 24.54 -4.51
C GLY A 65 -5.59 25.08 -5.94
N GLU A 66 -5.63 26.40 -6.05
CA GLU A 66 -5.64 27.09 -7.35
C GLU A 66 -4.26 27.09 -8.03
N ALA A 67 -3.19 26.92 -7.25
CA ALA A 67 -1.83 26.84 -7.78
C ALA A 67 -1.56 25.56 -8.60
N TYR A 68 -2.39 24.53 -8.41
CA TYR A 68 -2.31 23.33 -9.23
C TYR A 68 -2.85 23.56 -10.63
N ASN A 69 -2.18 22.99 -11.62
CA ASN A 69 -2.72 22.95 -12.98
C ASN A 69 -4.14 22.37 -12.95
N GLU A 70 -5.07 23.03 -13.62
CA GLU A 70 -6.49 22.65 -13.62
C GLU A 70 -6.72 21.17 -13.97
N LYS A 71 -5.93 20.64 -14.90
CA LYS A 71 -5.94 19.23 -15.29
C LYS A 71 -5.70 18.26 -14.12
N TYR A 72 -4.96 18.69 -13.11
CA TYR A 72 -4.55 17.85 -11.97
C TYR A 72 -5.29 18.20 -10.67
N ARG A 73 -6.27 19.07 -10.72
CA ARG A 73 -7.10 19.40 -9.55
C ARG A 73 -7.97 18.23 -9.15
N ASN A 74 -8.07 17.98 -7.86
CA ASN A 74 -8.86 16.87 -7.32
C ASN A 74 -10.31 17.22 -6.97
N GLY A 75 -10.69 18.49 -7.00
CA GLY A 75 -12.03 18.95 -6.72
C GLY A 75 -12.44 18.96 -5.24
N LEU A 76 -11.55 18.60 -4.31
CA LEU A 76 -11.85 18.69 -2.89
C LEU A 76 -11.97 20.17 -2.47
N PRO A 77 -13.08 20.59 -1.81
CA PRO A 77 -13.19 21.92 -1.22
C PRO A 77 -12.18 22.13 -0.09
N ALA A 78 -11.65 23.38 0.02
CA ALA A 78 -10.63 23.71 1.01
C ALA A 78 -11.10 23.54 2.47
N ASP A 79 -12.39 23.65 2.72
CA ASP A 79 -13.01 23.46 4.04
C ASP A 79 -13.31 21.98 4.40
N LYS A 80 -13.04 21.06 3.47
CA LYS A 80 -13.26 19.61 3.64
C LYS A 80 -11.97 18.78 3.68
N VAL A 81 -10.84 19.44 3.92
CA VAL A 81 -9.56 18.73 4.06
C VAL A 81 -9.53 17.87 5.32
N GLY A 82 -8.84 16.72 5.22
CA GLY A 82 -8.48 15.92 6.37
C GLY A 82 -7.12 16.32 6.93
N TYR A 83 -6.89 15.95 8.18
CA TYR A 83 -5.62 16.26 8.85
C TYR A 83 -4.95 14.97 9.32
N GLU A 84 -3.64 14.91 9.19
CA GLU A 84 -2.83 13.83 9.75
C GLU A 84 -3.04 13.74 11.26
N GLY A 85 -3.16 12.52 11.78
CA GLY A 85 -3.45 12.30 13.21
C GLY A 85 -4.93 12.45 13.60
N THR A 86 -5.84 12.58 12.62
CA THR A 86 -7.29 12.57 12.82
C THR A 86 -7.97 11.46 12.02
N ASP A 87 -9.20 11.13 12.39
CA ASP A 87 -9.99 10.13 11.67
C ASP A 87 -10.83 10.77 10.58
N MET A 88 -10.58 10.38 9.33
CA MET A 88 -11.42 10.75 8.19
C MET A 88 -12.52 9.71 7.90
N PHE A 89 -12.33 8.46 8.31
CA PHE A 89 -13.36 7.44 8.23
C PHE A 89 -14.41 7.68 9.33
N ILE A 90 -15.69 7.48 9.03
CA ILE A 90 -16.79 7.63 9.99
C ILE A 90 -16.68 6.52 11.05
N GLN A 91 -16.47 6.90 12.31
CA GLN A 91 -16.22 5.99 13.42
C GLN A 91 -17.52 5.44 14.06
N ASP A 92 -18.56 5.25 13.28
CA ASP A 92 -19.79 4.61 13.68
C ASP A 92 -19.71 3.09 13.47
N SER A 93 -20.27 2.31 14.39
CA SER A 93 -20.20 0.84 14.37
C SER A 93 -20.78 0.23 13.09
N LEU A 94 -21.84 0.80 12.54
CA LEU A 94 -22.46 0.34 11.31
C LEU A 94 -21.52 0.52 10.11
N TYR A 95 -20.83 1.67 10.03
CA TYR A 95 -19.84 1.94 8.99
C TYR A 95 -18.62 1.02 9.13
N LEU A 96 -18.12 0.82 10.35
CA LEU A 96 -16.96 -0.06 10.61
C LEU A 96 -17.28 -1.51 10.24
N GLN A 97 -18.47 -2.00 10.60
CA GLN A 97 -18.91 -3.34 10.24
C GLN A 97 -19.09 -3.51 8.72
N SER A 98 -19.73 -2.55 8.08
CA SER A 98 -19.91 -2.53 6.64
C SER A 98 -18.55 -2.50 5.89
N TYR A 99 -17.58 -1.76 6.44
CA TYR A 99 -16.26 -1.73 5.83
C TYR A 99 -15.49 -3.05 6.01
N ALA A 100 -15.65 -3.74 7.11
CA ALA A 100 -15.13 -5.11 7.25
C ALA A 100 -15.80 -6.09 6.26
N LEU A 101 -17.09 -5.96 6.02
CA LEU A 101 -17.82 -6.71 5.01
C LEU A 101 -17.30 -6.40 3.59
N TYR A 102 -16.98 -5.14 3.31
CA TYR A 102 -16.36 -4.73 2.03
C TYR A 102 -15.04 -5.50 1.76
N PHE A 103 -14.18 -5.67 2.79
CA PHE A 103 -12.97 -6.49 2.67
C PHE A 103 -13.31 -7.97 2.41
N SER A 104 -14.31 -8.52 3.11
CA SER A 104 -14.73 -9.91 2.90
C SER A 104 -15.21 -10.14 1.47
N LYS A 105 -16.05 -9.25 0.93
CA LYS A 105 -16.53 -9.30 -0.45
C LYS A 105 -15.38 -9.19 -1.47
N PHE A 106 -14.40 -8.34 -1.21
CA PHE A 106 -13.19 -8.24 -2.05
C PHE A 106 -12.42 -9.55 -2.08
N ILE A 107 -12.18 -10.17 -0.92
CA ILE A 107 -11.47 -11.44 -0.81
C ILE A 107 -12.22 -12.55 -1.56
N GLU A 108 -13.53 -12.65 -1.37
CA GLU A 108 -14.38 -13.62 -2.05
C GLU A 108 -14.34 -13.45 -3.57
N ALA A 109 -14.52 -12.21 -4.04
CA ALA A 109 -14.52 -11.88 -5.46
C ALA A 109 -13.19 -12.24 -6.16
N TYR A 110 -12.06 -11.98 -5.52
CA TYR A 110 -10.75 -12.34 -6.07
C TYR A 110 -10.49 -13.85 -6.01
N ARG A 111 -10.90 -14.50 -4.92
CA ARG A 111 -10.80 -15.97 -4.78
C ARG A 111 -11.61 -16.70 -5.86
N GLU A 112 -12.80 -16.22 -6.21
CA GLU A 112 -13.60 -16.75 -7.32
C GLU A 112 -12.89 -16.64 -8.68
N GLN A 113 -12.01 -15.64 -8.82
CA GLN A 113 -11.13 -15.52 -9.98
C GLN A 113 -9.87 -16.42 -9.88
N GLY A 114 -9.71 -17.21 -8.81
CA GLY A 114 -8.49 -18.01 -8.55
C GLY A 114 -7.27 -17.13 -8.23
N ILE A 115 -7.49 -16.00 -7.58
CA ILE A 115 -6.47 -15.09 -7.09
C ILE A 115 -6.58 -15.04 -5.57
N ASP A 116 -5.63 -15.69 -4.89
CA ASP A 116 -5.61 -15.74 -3.43
C ASP A 116 -4.89 -14.52 -2.84
N ILE A 117 -5.62 -13.74 -2.04
CA ILE A 117 -5.08 -12.63 -1.26
C ILE A 117 -4.69 -13.19 0.12
N PHE A 118 -3.38 -13.28 0.41
CA PHE A 118 -2.93 -13.88 1.67
C PHE A 118 -3.02 -12.93 2.87
N ALA A 119 -3.06 -11.63 2.63
CA ALA A 119 -3.12 -10.61 3.68
C ALA A 119 -3.76 -9.31 3.19
N VAL A 120 -4.30 -8.53 4.12
CA VAL A 120 -4.74 -7.16 3.89
C VAL A 120 -4.12 -6.20 4.90
N MET A 121 -3.92 -4.95 4.50
CA MET A 121 -3.68 -3.83 5.40
C MET A 121 -4.95 -2.95 5.42
N PRO A 122 -5.36 -2.41 6.57
CA PRO A 122 -6.64 -1.70 6.69
C PRO A 122 -6.70 -0.41 5.86
N GLN A 123 -5.54 0.23 5.62
CA GLN A 123 -5.47 1.49 4.90
C GLN A 123 -4.05 1.72 4.34
N ASN A 124 -3.94 2.09 3.06
CA ASN A 124 -2.70 2.63 2.52
C ASN A 124 -2.44 4.03 3.08
N GLU A 125 -1.21 4.30 3.54
CA GLU A 125 -0.79 5.61 4.06
C GLU A 125 -1.75 6.22 5.11
N PHE A 126 -2.16 5.40 6.07
CA PHE A 126 -3.19 5.77 7.06
C PHE A 126 -2.87 7.05 7.85
N ASN A 127 -1.62 7.45 7.90
CA ASN A 127 -1.13 8.61 8.65
C ASN A 127 -0.66 9.78 7.75
N SER A 128 -1.13 9.81 6.49
CA SER A 128 -0.78 10.82 5.49
C SER A 128 -2.02 11.35 4.78
N ALA A 129 -2.21 12.67 4.78
CA ALA A 129 -3.29 13.34 4.06
C ALA A 129 -2.83 13.69 2.65
N GLN A 130 -3.40 13.05 1.63
CA GLN A 130 -2.92 13.14 0.26
C GLN A 130 -3.94 13.78 -0.68
N ILE A 131 -3.44 14.36 -1.79
CA ILE A 131 -4.24 14.94 -2.87
C ILE A 131 -4.87 13.90 -3.79
N PHE A 132 -4.43 12.66 -3.70
CA PHE A 132 -4.96 11.46 -4.36
C PHE A 132 -5.84 10.66 -3.40
N PRO A 133 -6.46 9.55 -3.81
CA PRO A 133 -7.29 8.75 -2.92
C PRO A 133 -6.54 8.38 -1.65
N SER A 134 -7.07 8.82 -0.51
CA SER A 134 -6.44 8.66 0.81
C SER A 134 -7.48 8.78 1.93
N CYS A 135 -7.19 8.21 3.08
CA CYS A 135 -8.02 8.32 4.27
C CYS A 135 -7.15 8.28 5.53
N CYS A 136 -7.11 9.38 6.27
CA CYS A 136 -6.40 9.42 7.54
C CYS A 136 -7.17 8.65 8.61
N TRP A 137 -6.41 7.93 9.44
CA TRP A 137 -6.88 7.23 10.62
C TRP A 137 -5.93 7.49 11.78
N THR A 138 -6.45 7.54 12.99
CA THR A 138 -5.61 7.41 14.18
C THR A 138 -5.25 5.94 14.42
N ALA A 139 -4.13 5.68 15.09
CA ALA A 139 -3.77 4.30 15.46
C ALA A 139 -4.79 3.66 16.41
N ALA A 140 -5.42 4.46 17.27
CA ALA A 140 -6.47 3.99 18.18
C ALA A 140 -7.73 3.54 17.43
N SER A 141 -8.15 4.30 16.41
CA SER A 141 -9.31 3.93 15.58
C SER A 141 -9.01 2.73 14.70
N LEU A 142 -7.78 2.61 14.18
CA LEU A 142 -7.37 1.40 13.47
C LEU A 142 -7.30 0.20 14.40
N ALA A 143 -6.82 0.36 15.65
CA ALA A 143 -6.85 -0.71 16.64
C ALA A 143 -8.29 -1.18 16.92
N ASN A 144 -9.23 -0.24 17.10
CA ASN A 144 -10.65 -0.57 17.23
C ASN A 144 -11.19 -1.30 15.99
N PHE A 145 -10.91 -0.80 14.79
CA PHE A 145 -11.38 -1.41 13.54
C PHE A 145 -10.80 -2.82 13.35
N VAL A 146 -9.49 -2.98 13.51
CA VAL A 146 -8.84 -4.29 13.40
C VAL A 146 -9.31 -5.25 14.48
N GLY A 147 -9.37 -4.80 15.72
CA GLY A 147 -9.67 -5.68 16.84
C GLY A 147 -11.11 -6.21 16.87
N ASN A 148 -12.06 -5.36 16.50
CA ASN A 148 -13.48 -5.65 16.69
C ASN A 148 -14.24 -5.97 15.39
N TYR A 149 -13.70 -5.64 14.22
CA TYR A 149 -14.39 -5.79 12.92
C TYR A 149 -13.54 -6.52 11.89
N LEU A 150 -12.43 -5.93 11.43
CA LEU A 150 -11.63 -6.48 10.34
C LEU A 150 -10.93 -7.79 10.71
N GLY A 151 -10.31 -7.85 11.90
CA GLY A 151 -9.56 -9.02 12.34
C GLY A 151 -10.42 -10.27 12.45
N PRO A 152 -11.61 -10.22 13.11
CA PRO A 152 -12.57 -11.33 13.10
C PRO A 152 -12.99 -11.75 11.68
N ALA A 153 -13.36 -10.79 10.80
CA ALA A 153 -13.79 -11.07 9.43
C ALA A 153 -12.69 -11.74 8.59
N MET A 154 -11.47 -11.24 8.67
CA MET A 154 -10.33 -11.82 7.94
C MET A 154 -9.92 -13.18 8.49
N LYS A 155 -10.07 -13.40 9.78
CA LYS A 155 -9.84 -14.74 10.38
C LYS A 155 -10.81 -15.78 9.84
N GLU A 156 -12.09 -15.43 9.63
CA GLU A 156 -13.08 -16.33 9.01
C GLU A 156 -12.74 -16.65 7.55
N GLN A 157 -12.09 -15.72 6.85
CA GLN A 157 -11.64 -15.88 5.47
C GLN A 157 -10.27 -16.57 5.32
N ASP A 158 -9.58 -16.90 6.43
CA ASP A 158 -8.18 -17.35 6.48
C ASP A 158 -7.20 -16.36 5.83
N VAL A 159 -7.45 -15.07 6.00
CA VAL A 159 -6.63 -13.97 5.50
C VAL A 159 -5.96 -13.26 6.67
N LYS A 160 -4.68 -12.95 6.52
CA LYS A 160 -3.92 -12.24 7.57
C LYS A 160 -4.22 -10.74 7.54
N VAL A 161 -4.17 -10.12 8.70
CA VAL A 161 -4.14 -8.66 8.81
C VAL A 161 -2.72 -8.21 9.10
N MET A 162 -2.24 -7.23 8.35
CA MET A 162 -0.98 -6.55 8.58
C MET A 162 -1.28 -5.08 8.96
N PHE A 163 -0.44 -4.47 9.79
CA PHE A 163 -0.60 -3.06 10.16
C PHE A 163 0.17 -2.16 9.20
N GLY A 164 -0.46 -1.15 8.72
CA GLY A 164 0.12 -0.16 7.78
C GLY A 164 -0.90 0.19 6.68
N THR A 165 -0.45 0.83 5.61
CA THR A 165 0.97 1.12 5.35
C THR A 165 1.37 2.44 6.02
N MET A 166 2.50 2.48 6.70
CA MET A 166 2.98 3.69 7.37
C MET A 166 3.80 4.56 6.41
N GLU A 167 3.36 5.76 6.15
CA GLU A 167 4.04 6.72 5.26
C GLU A 167 4.84 7.76 6.04
N ARG A 168 4.34 8.28 7.18
CA ARG A 168 5.09 9.15 8.10
C ARG A 168 5.70 8.33 9.21
N ALA A 169 7.02 8.44 9.44
CA ALA A 169 7.71 7.71 10.49
C ALA A 169 7.21 8.09 11.89
N ASN A 170 6.53 7.16 12.56
CA ASN A 170 6.09 7.33 13.94
C ASN A 170 5.93 5.96 14.62
N GLU A 171 6.91 5.58 15.40
CA GLU A 171 6.96 4.28 16.08
C GLU A 171 5.82 4.09 17.09
N ALA A 172 5.36 5.18 17.74
CA ALA A 172 4.28 5.11 18.74
C ALA A 172 2.95 4.63 18.12
N LEU A 173 2.72 4.82 16.82
CA LEU A 173 1.53 4.32 16.14
C LEU A 173 1.54 2.78 16.05
N VAL A 174 2.72 2.19 15.85
CA VAL A 174 2.90 0.73 15.86
C VAL A 174 2.72 0.19 17.28
N ASP A 175 3.33 0.86 18.26
CA ASP A 175 3.19 0.46 19.67
C ASP A 175 1.71 0.44 20.07
N THR A 176 0.94 1.45 19.68
CA THR A 176 -0.49 1.55 20.00
C THR A 176 -1.26 0.30 19.56
N ILE A 177 -1.06 -0.18 18.36
CA ILE A 177 -1.84 -1.31 17.84
C ILE A 177 -1.28 -2.67 18.31
N LEU A 178 0.03 -2.82 18.44
CA LEU A 178 0.64 -4.08 18.85
C LEU A 178 0.46 -4.38 20.32
N THR A 179 0.43 -3.35 21.17
CA THR A 179 0.22 -3.53 22.63
C THR A 179 -1.24 -3.60 23.03
N ASP A 180 -2.17 -3.22 22.15
CA ASP A 180 -3.59 -3.41 22.40
C ASP A 180 -3.97 -4.90 22.34
N PRO A 181 -4.54 -5.48 23.41
CA PRO A 181 -4.79 -6.93 23.51
C PRO A 181 -5.89 -7.41 22.55
N VAL A 182 -6.71 -6.51 22.03
CA VAL A 182 -7.82 -6.87 21.13
C VAL A 182 -7.35 -6.88 19.67
N SER A 183 -6.61 -5.87 19.25
CA SER A 183 -6.11 -5.75 17.88
C SER A 183 -4.78 -6.47 17.64
N GLY A 184 -3.83 -6.39 18.59
CA GLY A 184 -2.48 -6.91 18.43
C GLY A 184 -2.42 -8.40 18.07
N LYS A 185 -3.36 -9.20 18.59
CA LYS A 185 -3.45 -10.65 18.26
C LYS A 185 -3.76 -10.96 16.80
N TYR A 186 -4.28 -9.99 16.05
CA TYR A 186 -4.58 -10.15 14.62
C TYR A 186 -3.43 -9.68 13.72
N ILE A 187 -2.50 -8.84 14.24
CA ILE A 187 -1.44 -8.26 13.44
C ILE A 187 -0.34 -9.29 13.19
N SER A 188 -0.14 -9.64 11.93
CA SER A 188 0.85 -10.62 11.47
C SER A 188 2.14 -10.01 10.93
N ALA A 189 2.12 -8.72 10.58
CA ALA A 189 3.26 -7.96 10.07
C ALA A 189 2.99 -6.45 10.15
N VAL A 190 4.04 -5.65 9.97
CA VAL A 190 3.96 -4.18 9.87
C VAL A 190 4.57 -3.73 8.55
N GLY A 191 3.88 -2.82 7.85
CA GLY A 191 4.28 -2.28 6.56
C GLY A 191 4.72 -0.82 6.62
N PHE A 192 5.83 -0.52 5.96
CA PHE A 192 6.44 0.82 5.89
C PHE A 192 6.67 1.21 4.44
N GLN A 193 6.43 2.48 4.13
CA GLN A 193 6.71 3.05 2.82
C GLN A 193 7.14 4.51 2.94
N TRP A 194 7.76 5.04 1.90
CA TRP A 194 8.20 6.43 1.82
C TRP A 194 8.97 6.89 3.08
N ALA A 195 8.56 8.00 3.72
CA ALA A 195 9.20 8.48 4.94
C ALA A 195 9.04 7.54 6.14
N GLY A 196 8.07 6.62 6.11
CA GLY A 196 7.88 5.57 7.12
C GLY A 196 9.10 4.69 7.35
N LYS A 197 10.02 4.61 6.36
CA LYS A 197 11.32 3.93 6.51
C LYS A 197 12.13 4.36 7.74
N GLY A 198 11.88 5.59 8.22
CA GLY A 198 12.56 6.09 9.42
C GLY A 198 12.20 5.38 10.72
N ALA A 199 11.03 4.72 10.78
CA ALA A 199 10.57 4.00 11.97
C ALA A 199 11.02 2.53 12.02
N ILE A 200 11.44 1.93 10.89
CA ILE A 200 11.61 0.49 10.79
C ILE A 200 12.67 -0.05 11.77
N LYS A 201 13.77 0.70 11.97
CA LYS A 201 14.85 0.28 12.85
C LYS A 201 14.37 0.14 14.30
N GLY A 202 13.73 1.17 14.86
CA GLY A 202 13.25 1.14 16.23
C GLY A 202 12.15 0.09 16.46
N ILE A 203 11.32 -0.15 15.46
CA ILE A 203 10.32 -1.21 15.52
C ILE A 203 10.97 -2.59 15.48
N HIS A 204 11.96 -2.82 14.62
CA HIS A 204 12.72 -4.08 14.61
C HIS A 204 13.41 -4.38 15.93
N GLU A 205 14.03 -3.36 16.55
CA GLU A 205 14.70 -3.50 17.85
C GLU A 205 13.72 -3.84 18.98
N ARG A 206 12.49 -3.26 18.97
CA ARG A 206 11.48 -3.52 20.01
C ARG A 206 10.66 -4.79 19.79
N TYR A 207 10.43 -5.16 18.54
CA TYR A 207 9.62 -6.31 18.15
C TYR A 207 10.39 -7.22 17.18
N PRO A 208 11.49 -7.86 17.61
CA PRO A 208 12.40 -8.59 16.73
C PRO A 208 11.73 -9.79 16.03
N ASP A 209 10.66 -10.34 16.60
CA ASP A 209 9.92 -11.45 16.01
C ASP A 209 8.79 -10.99 15.05
N MET A 210 8.48 -9.69 15.02
CA MET A 210 7.48 -9.14 14.12
C MET A 210 8.00 -9.08 12.69
N LYS A 211 7.21 -9.60 11.74
CA LYS A 211 7.55 -9.45 10.32
C LYS A 211 7.38 -8.02 9.87
N LEU A 212 8.38 -7.49 9.18
CA LEU A 212 8.38 -6.14 8.64
C LEU A 212 8.45 -6.20 7.13
N TYR A 213 7.65 -5.37 6.46
CA TYR A 213 7.61 -5.25 5.00
C TYR A 213 7.89 -3.81 4.58
N GLN A 214 8.74 -3.66 3.59
CA GLN A 214 8.70 -2.46 2.76
C GLN A 214 7.58 -2.68 1.73
N THR A 215 6.59 -1.80 1.72
CA THR A 215 5.34 -1.97 1.00
C THR A 215 5.23 -1.14 -0.27
N GLU A 216 6.03 -0.08 -0.38
CA GLU A 216 6.08 0.77 -1.56
C GLU A 216 7.36 1.61 -1.56
N GLN A 217 8.09 1.59 -2.68
CA GLN A 217 9.25 2.45 -2.87
C GLN A 217 8.82 3.86 -3.31
N GLU A 218 9.61 4.88 -2.97
CA GLU A 218 9.48 6.21 -3.55
C GLU A 218 9.65 6.17 -5.08
N CYS A 219 8.77 6.83 -5.79
CA CYS A 219 8.61 6.70 -7.24
C CYS A 219 9.64 7.44 -8.10
N GLY A 220 10.64 8.11 -7.50
CA GLY A 220 11.67 8.83 -8.25
C GLY A 220 11.18 10.12 -8.92
N ASP A 221 11.89 10.55 -9.96
CA ASP A 221 11.71 11.84 -10.65
C ASP A 221 11.42 11.72 -12.17
N GLY A 222 11.18 10.53 -12.64
CA GLY A 222 10.88 10.22 -14.05
C GLY A 222 12.08 10.12 -14.99
N LYS A 223 13.31 10.32 -14.50
CA LYS A 223 14.51 10.23 -15.35
C LYS A 223 14.89 8.82 -15.71
N ASN A 224 14.56 7.84 -14.89
CA ASN A 224 14.90 6.43 -15.08
C ASN A 224 16.40 6.22 -15.35
N ASP A 225 17.26 6.93 -14.64
CA ASP A 225 18.72 6.89 -14.79
C ASP A 225 19.41 6.11 -13.67
N TRP A 226 20.74 6.03 -13.71
CA TRP A 226 21.52 5.33 -12.70
C TRP A 226 21.44 5.95 -11.31
N SER A 227 21.08 7.22 -11.16
CA SER A 227 20.87 7.82 -9.85
C SER A 227 19.67 7.22 -9.14
N GLY A 228 18.58 6.96 -9.87
CA GLY A 228 17.41 6.22 -9.36
C GLY A 228 17.77 4.79 -8.94
N ALA A 229 18.57 4.09 -9.74
CA ALA A 229 19.03 2.74 -9.43
C ALA A 229 19.88 2.69 -8.14
N VAL A 230 20.81 3.63 -7.97
CA VAL A 230 21.63 3.74 -6.75
C VAL A 230 20.75 4.07 -5.54
N TYR A 231 19.76 4.94 -5.71
CA TYR A 231 18.80 5.24 -4.66
C TYR A 231 18.01 3.99 -4.25
N SER A 232 17.47 3.25 -5.20
CA SER A 232 16.74 1.99 -4.98
C SER A 232 17.59 0.95 -4.27
N TRP A 233 18.88 0.82 -4.65
CA TRP A 233 19.82 -0.06 -3.97
C TRP A 233 20.02 0.32 -2.50
N ASN A 234 20.19 1.61 -2.21
CA ASN A 234 20.36 2.11 -0.84
C ASN A 234 19.09 1.91 0.00
N LEU A 235 17.91 2.09 -0.60
CA LEU A 235 16.64 1.79 0.07
C LEU A 235 16.51 0.30 0.39
N MET A 236 16.75 -0.59 -0.56
CA MET A 236 16.72 -2.04 -0.34
C MET A 236 17.63 -2.44 0.80
N ARG A 237 18.88 -1.92 0.80
CA ARG A 237 19.84 -2.16 1.87
C ARG A 237 19.30 -1.67 3.21
N HIS A 238 18.80 -0.43 3.28
CA HIS A 238 18.24 0.13 4.50
C HIS A 238 17.13 -0.76 5.08
N TYR A 239 16.17 -1.18 4.26
CA TYR A 239 15.07 -2.01 4.70
C TYR A 239 15.51 -3.40 5.14
N LEU A 240 16.34 -4.07 4.34
CA LEU A 240 16.85 -5.41 4.66
C LEU A 240 17.77 -5.41 5.88
N ASP A 241 18.56 -4.35 6.08
CA ASP A 241 19.44 -4.21 7.26
C ASP A 241 18.64 -3.98 8.54
N ASN A 242 17.41 -3.47 8.43
CA ASN A 242 16.51 -3.23 9.55
C ASN A 242 15.33 -4.23 9.60
N GLY A 243 15.54 -5.47 9.12
CA GLY A 243 14.64 -6.59 9.34
C GLY A 243 13.47 -6.74 8.38
N ALA A 244 13.39 -5.93 7.31
CA ALA A 244 12.36 -6.15 6.30
C ALA A 244 12.54 -7.50 5.61
N SER A 245 11.45 -8.25 5.48
CA SER A 245 11.38 -9.56 4.84
C SER A 245 10.76 -9.53 3.44
N ALA A 246 10.33 -8.37 2.96
CA ALA A 246 9.87 -8.14 1.60
C ALA A 246 10.15 -6.71 1.17
N TYR A 247 10.31 -6.52 -0.14
CA TYR A 247 10.55 -5.21 -0.76
C TYR A 247 9.76 -5.11 -2.06
N MET A 248 9.01 -4.02 -2.24
CA MET A 248 8.13 -3.79 -3.38
C MET A 248 8.50 -2.50 -4.08
N TYR A 249 8.72 -2.60 -5.39
CA TYR A 249 9.03 -1.46 -6.23
C TYR A 249 7.74 -0.77 -6.72
N TRP A 250 7.75 0.52 -6.80
CA TRP A 250 6.71 1.39 -7.37
C TRP A 250 7.32 2.30 -8.45
N ASN A 251 7.01 2.18 -9.76
CA ASN A 251 6.00 1.40 -10.45
C ASN A 251 6.64 0.28 -11.31
N ILE A 252 5.86 -0.78 -11.65
CA ILE A 252 6.37 -1.86 -12.52
C ILE A 252 6.57 -1.36 -13.95
N SER A 253 5.56 -0.71 -14.55
CA SER A 253 5.65 -0.16 -15.90
C SER A 253 4.88 1.14 -16.02
N LEU A 254 5.44 2.08 -16.75
CA LEU A 254 4.81 3.36 -17.08
C LEU A 254 5.08 3.70 -18.54
N ASP A 255 4.21 4.52 -19.10
CA ASP A 255 4.45 5.16 -20.40
C ASP A 255 5.67 6.09 -20.32
N LYS A 256 6.27 6.32 -21.46
CA LYS A 256 7.38 7.26 -21.62
C LYS A 256 7.08 8.63 -21.00
N GLY A 257 7.98 9.06 -20.12
CA GLY A 257 7.83 10.28 -19.32
C GLY A 257 7.22 10.06 -17.93
N GLY A 258 6.48 8.94 -17.71
CA GLY A 258 6.03 8.52 -16.38
C GLY A 258 5.15 9.52 -15.63
N ILE A 259 4.39 10.37 -16.36
CA ILE A 259 3.59 11.41 -15.72
C ILE A 259 2.32 10.80 -15.11
N SER A 260 2.23 10.89 -13.79
CA SER A 260 1.04 10.45 -13.05
C SER A 260 -0.18 11.32 -13.33
N ARG A 261 -1.37 10.84 -12.92
CA ARG A 261 -2.61 11.63 -12.98
C ARG A 261 -2.52 12.96 -12.20
N TRP A 262 -1.63 13.04 -11.23
CA TRP A 262 -1.40 14.24 -10.40
C TRP A 262 -0.29 15.15 -10.94
N GLY A 263 0.28 14.84 -12.10
CA GLY A 263 1.29 15.68 -12.78
C GLY A 263 2.72 15.42 -12.34
N TRP A 264 2.98 14.37 -11.56
CA TRP A 264 4.33 14.01 -11.12
C TRP A 264 4.98 13.04 -12.11
N ALA A 265 6.22 13.33 -12.46
CA ALA A 265 7.06 12.39 -13.18
C ALA A 265 7.54 11.29 -12.23
N GLN A 266 7.46 10.04 -12.69
CA GLN A 266 7.76 8.85 -11.89
C GLN A 266 8.67 7.90 -12.65
N ASN A 267 9.53 7.20 -11.92
CA ASN A 267 10.33 6.11 -12.44
C ASN A 267 9.52 4.81 -12.54
N SER A 268 9.96 3.90 -13.38
CA SER A 268 9.40 2.54 -13.49
C SER A 268 10.49 1.53 -13.81
N LEU A 269 10.22 0.24 -13.55
CA LEU A 269 11.13 -0.84 -13.96
C LEU A 269 11.17 -1.01 -15.48
N VAL A 270 10.02 -0.76 -16.13
CA VAL A 270 9.84 -0.86 -17.58
C VAL A 270 9.20 0.42 -18.09
N VAL A 271 9.84 1.05 -19.06
CA VAL A 271 9.27 2.20 -19.78
C VAL A 271 8.69 1.71 -21.10
N VAL A 272 7.43 2.01 -21.34
CA VAL A 272 6.70 1.71 -22.57
C VAL A 272 6.64 2.97 -23.44
N ASP A 273 6.99 2.85 -24.71
CA ASP A 273 6.79 3.92 -25.71
C ASP A 273 5.54 3.56 -26.55
N PRO A 274 4.40 4.21 -26.33
CA PRO A 274 3.15 3.88 -27.01
C PRO A 274 3.18 4.25 -28.51
N ASP A 275 4.03 5.22 -28.90
CA ASP A 275 4.13 5.66 -30.29
C ASP A 275 4.85 4.61 -31.15
N THR A 276 5.93 4.08 -30.64
CA THR A 276 6.74 3.05 -31.35
C THR A 276 6.30 1.63 -31.00
N LYS A 277 5.45 1.44 -30.01
CA LYS A 277 5.02 0.14 -29.47
C LYS A 277 6.21 -0.72 -29.02
N THR A 278 7.20 -0.07 -28.42
CA THR A 278 8.40 -0.71 -27.86
C THR A 278 8.48 -0.48 -26.35
N PHE A 279 9.34 -1.23 -25.71
CA PHE A 279 9.64 -1.03 -24.30
C PHE A 279 11.13 -1.21 -24.04
N HIS A 280 11.62 -0.68 -22.92
CA HIS A 280 12.97 -0.95 -22.44
C HIS A 280 12.99 -1.10 -20.91
N TYR A 281 13.97 -1.86 -20.42
CA TYR A 281 14.25 -1.99 -19.00
C TYR A 281 15.12 -0.84 -18.51
N THR A 282 14.79 -0.31 -17.32
CA THR A 282 15.54 0.78 -16.69
C THR A 282 16.71 0.25 -15.85
N PRO A 283 17.65 1.09 -15.42
CA PRO A 283 18.67 0.72 -14.44
C PRO A 283 18.10 0.13 -13.15
N GLU A 284 16.97 0.65 -12.68
CA GLU A 284 16.26 0.16 -11.49
C GLU A 284 15.73 -1.26 -11.66
N TYR A 285 15.28 -1.64 -12.87
CA TYR A 285 14.94 -3.03 -13.19
C TYR A 285 16.12 -3.98 -12.91
N TYR A 286 17.31 -3.60 -13.34
CA TYR A 286 18.49 -4.46 -13.16
C TYR A 286 18.88 -4.56 -11.69
N VAL A 287 18.74 -3.49 -10.90
CA VAL A 287 18.96 -3.52 -9.45
C VAL A 287 17.95 -4.44 -8.77
N MET A 288 16.66 -4.32 -9.08
CA MET A 288 15.63 -5.21 -8.56
C MET A 288 15.87 -6.67 -8.97
N LYS A 289 16.31 -6.90 -10.21
CA LYS A 289 16.63 -8.23 -10.72
C LYS A 289 17.78 -8.89 -9.93
N HIS A 290 18.79 -8.14 -9.50
CA HIS A 290 19.86 -8.69 -8.67
C HIS A 290 19.32 -9.29 -7.36
N LEU A 291 18.38 -8.62 -6.70
CA LEU A 291 17.76 -9.15 -5.49
C LEU A 291 16.79 -10.30 -5.84
N SER A 292 15.80 -10.04 -6.69
CA SER A 292 14.69 -10.96 -6.93
C SER A 292 15.09 -12.27 -7.62
N HIS A 293 16.19 -12.27 -8.39
CA HIS A 293 16.67 -13.46 -9.09
C HIS A 293 17.50 -14.38 -8.17
N TYR A 294 18.32 -13.80 -7.28
CA TYR A 294 19.27 -14.58 -6.48
C TYR A 294 18.80 -14.85 -5.07
N VAL A 295 17.95 -14.00 -4.51
CA VAL A 295 17.42 -14.16 -3.15
C VAL A 295 16.06 -14.85 -3.22
N GLN A 296 16.06 -16.15 -2.96
CA GLN A 296 14.85 -16.95 -3.03
C GLN A 296 13.97 -16.76 -1.77
N PRO A 297 12.64 -16.96 -1.86
CA PRO A 297 11.77 -16.97 -0.68
C PRO A 297 12.30 -17.92 0.40
N GLY A 298 12.36 -17.43 1.63
CA GLY A 298 12.93 -18.18 2.76
C GLY A 298 14.43 -18.01 2.96
N ALA A 299 15.14 -17.29 2.09
CA ALA A 299 16.54 -16.93 2.33
C ALA A 299 16.69 -16.13 3.62
N ARG A 300 17.82 -16.33 4.32
CA ARG A 300 18.12 -15.60 5.55
C ARG A 300 19.28 -14.66 5.31
N LYS A 301 19.12 -13.40 5.70
CA LYS A 301 20.21 -12.45 5.75
C LYS A 301 21.16 -12.85 6.87
N LEU A 302 22.44 -12.93 6.56
CA LEU A 302 23.51 -13.16 7.52
C LEU A 302 24.11 -11.80 7.94
N GLU A 303 24.59 -11.74 9.18
CA GLU A 303 25.44 -10.62 9.58
C GLU A 303 26.73 -10.63 8.77
N THR A 304 27.11 -9.46 8.30
CA THR A 304 28.34 -9.28 7.55
C THR A 304 29.24 -8.30 8.27
N SER A 305 30.51 -8.61 8.33
CA SER A 305 31.54 -7.70 8.86
C SER A 305 32.73 -7.68 7.90
N GLY A 306 33.42 -6.57 7.86
CA GLY A 306 34.62 -6.45 7.04
C GLY A 306 34.75 -5.08 6.37
N GLN A 307 35.82 -4.96 5.60
CA GLN A 307 36.21 -3.71 4.95
C GLN A 307 35.16 -3.17 3.96
N PHE A 308 34.32 -4.04 3.43
CA PHE A 308 33.27 -3.73 2.46
C PHE A 308 31.85 -3.89 3.01
N SER A 309 31.70 -4.00 4.32
CA SER A 309 30.39 -4.19 4.98
C SER A 309 29.41 -3.04 4.77
N ASN A 310 29.89 -1.89 4.26
CA ASN A 310 29.09 -0.70 3.99
C ASN A 310 28.87 -0.42 2.49
N LEU A 311 29.16 -1.40 1.64
CA LEU A 311 28.89 -1.30 0.21
C LEU A 311 27.47 -1.79 -0.10
#